data_d76402866a27c4c049f258d4eb442a10
#
_entry.id   d76402866a27c4c049f258d4eb442a10
#
_cell.length_a   1.000
_cell.length_b   1.000
_cell.length_c   1.000
_cell.angle_alpha   90.00
_cell.angle_beta   90.00
_cell.angle_gamma   90.00
#
_symmetry.space_group_name_H-M   'P 1'
#
loop_
_entity.id
_entity.type
_entity.pdbx_description
1 polymer ?
#
loop_
_entity_poly.entity_id
_entity_poly.type
_entity_poly.pdbx_seq_one_letter_code
_entity_poly.pdbx_strand_id
1 'polypeptide(L)'
;FLTYDDEHHRLAIVQAQNLEEVPRGAAGVDHVAYTLETLEDLLALYKRLKGEEILPVWSVNHGMTTSLYYEDPNSVRVEFQVDNFETKKELNAYIHGEAFAKNPIGVAFDPEKLMARFENGDSLEELVQLGSAS
;
A
#
# COMPACT_ATOMS: atom_id res chain seq x y z
N PHE A 1 -3.02 -9.57 20.84
CA PHE A 1 -4.16 -8.92 20.21
C PHE A 1 -3.83 -7.47 19.96
N LEU A 2 -4.09 -6.99 18.74
CA LEU A 2 -3.82 -5.62 18.30
C LEU A 2 -5.08 -5.01 17.71
N THR A 3 -5.26 -3.71 17.90
CA THR A 3 -6.33 -2.93 17.29
C THR A 3 -5.82 -1.54 16.89
N TYR A 4 -6.52 -0.92 15.96
CA TYR A 4 -6.30 0.46 15.49
C TYR A 4 -7.57 1.31 15.59
N ASP A 5 -8.64 0.77 16.22
CA ASP A 5 -9.91 1.44 16.45
C ASP A 5 -10.54 0.98 17.78
N ASP A 6 -11.83 1.24 18.00
CA ASP A 6 -12.54 0.94 19.23
C ASP A 6 -12.90 -0.55 19.42
N GLU A 7 -12.61 -1.40 18.44
CA GLU A 7 -12.86 -2.84 18.55
C GLU A 7 -11.86 -3.52 19.50
N HIS A 8 -12.28 -4.60 20.13
CA HIS A 8 -11.43 -5.38 21.06
C HIS A 8 -10.12 -5.81 20.39
N HIS A 9 -10.17 -6.25 19.15
CA HIS A 9 -9.00 -6.56 18.33
C HIS A 9 -9.37 -6.67 16.85
N ARG A 10 -8.42 -6.32 16.01
CA ARG A 10 -8.48 -6.50 14.55
C ARG A 10 -7.45 -7.53 14.06
N LEU A 11 -6.39 -7.71 14.81
CA LEU A 11 -5.31 -8.64 14.50
C LEU A 11 -4.92 -9.44 15.75
N ALA A 12 -4.73 -10.74 15.58
CA ALA A 12 -4.20 -11.62 16.61
C ALA A 12 -2.90 -12.27 16.12
N ILE A 13 -1.83 -12.04 16.85
CA ILE A 13 -0.55 -12.73 16.65
C ILE A 13 -0.47 -13.83 17.71
N VAL A 14 -0.28 -15.06 17.28
CA VAL A 14 -0.21 -16.24 18.15
C VAL A 14 1.14 -16.92 17.96
N GLN A 15 1.92 -16.98 19.03
CA GLN A 15 3.12 -17.80 19.05
C GLN A 15 2.72 -19.26 19.34
N ALA A 16 2.90 -20.14 18.36
CA ALA A 16 2.65 -21.56 18.51
C ALA A 16 3.96 -22.36 18.35
N GLN A 17 4.00 -23.54 18.95
CA GLN A 17 5.14 -24.46 18.80
C GLN A 17 4.95 -25.33 17.55
N ASN A 18 6.07 -25.70 16.93
CA ASN A 18 6.10 -26.60 15.77
C ASN A 18 5.32 -26.12 14.54
N LEU A 19 5.35 -24.79 14.29
CA LEU A 19 4.84 -24.24 13.04
C LEU A 19 5.79 -24.61 11.89
N GLU A 20 5.20 -25.00 10.76
CA GLU A 20 5.92 -25.18 9.51
C GLU A 20 5.84 -23.89 8.68
N GLU A 21 6.86 -23.61 7.89
CA GLU A 21 6.83 -22.51 6.93
C GLU A 21 5.74 -22.77 5.88
N VAL A 22 4.97 -21.72 5.56
CA VAL A 22 4.00 -21.80 4.46
C VAL A 22 4.76 -21.84 3.14
N PRO A 23 4.55 -22.89 2.30
CA PRO A 23 5.20 -22.95 1.00
C PRO A 23 4.86 -21.74 0.13
N ARG A 24 5.83 -21.19 -0.58
CA ARG A 24 5.56 -20.14 -1.58
C ARG A 24 4.58 -20.66 -2.61
N GLY A 25 3.53 -19.88 -2.89
CA GLY A 25 2.47 -20.26 -3.82
C GLY A 25 1.37 -21.13 -3.21
N ALA A 26 1.34 -21.33 -1.89
CA ALA A 26 0.17 -21.91 -1.22
C ALA A 26 -1.05 -21.01 -1.40
N ALA A 27 -2.23 -21.64 -1.57
CA ALA A 27 -3.49 -20.90 -1.63
C ALA A 27 -3.80 -20.29 -0.27
N GLY A 28 -4.25 -19.02 -0.27
CA GLY A 28 -4.58 -18.29 0.95
C GLY A 28 -4.95 -16.85 0.67
N VAL A 29 -4.92 -16.03 1.71
CA VAL A 29 -5.04 -14.57 1.59
C VAL A 29 -3.71 -14.06 1.04
N ASP A 30 -3.76 -13.27 -0.05
CA ASP A 30 -2.55 -12.67 -0.62
C ASP A 30 -2.05 -11.52 0.26
N HIS A 31 -2.93 -10.58 0.58
CA HIS A 31 -2.62 -9.46 1.47
C HIS A 31 -3.87 -8.93 2.18
N VAL A 32 -3.64 -8.10 3.19
CA VAL A 32 -4.66 -7.28 3.84
C VAL A 32 -4.32 -5.82 3.59
N ALA A 33 -5.29 -5.03 3.10
CA ALA A 33 -5.09 -3.63 2.77
C ALA A 33 -5.70 -2.70 3.83
N TYR A 34 -4.94 -1.67 4.20
CA TYR A 34 -5.35 -0.57 5.06
C TYR A 34 -5.28 0.74 4.29
N THR A 35 -6.39 1.46 4.22
CA THR A 35 -6.45 2.76 3.54
C THR A 35 -6.15 3.87 4.55
N LEU A 36 -5.17 4.70 4.23
CA LEU A 36 -4.83 5.93 4.93
C LEU A 36 -5.61 7.11 4.33
N GLU A 37 -5.72 8.20 5.07
CA GLU A 37 -6.52 9.34 4.62
C GLU A 37 -5.83 10.13 3.51
N THR A 38 -4.51 10.33 3.61
CA THR A 38 -3.76 11.21 2.71
C THR A 38 -2.46 10.58 2.21
N LEU A 39 -1.95 11.09 1.09
CA LEU A 39 -0.60 10.75 0.60
C LEU A 39 0.47 11.14 1.63
N GLU A 40 0.28 12.23 2.35
CA GLU A 40 1.17 12.64 3.44
C GLU A 40 1.28 11.56 4.52
N ASP A 41 0.14 10.97 4.93
CA ASP A 41 0.11 9.88 5.92
C ASP A 41 0.86 8.63 5.42
N LEU A 42 0.68 8.29 4.14
CA LEU A 42 1.39 7.16 3.53
C LEU A 42 2.91 7.39 3.50
N LEU A 43 3.34 8.59 3.14
CA LEU A 43 4.76 8.96 3.12
C LEU A 43 5.35 9.09 4.54
N ALA A 44 4.57 9.58 5.50
CA ALA A 44 4.96 9.61 6.91
C ALA A 44 5.15 8.19 7.47
N LEU A 45 4.23 7.26 7.14
CA LEU A 45 4.36 5.85 7.48
C LEU A 45 5.63 5.25 6.86
N TYR A 46 5.86 5.47 5.56
CA TYR A 46 7.07 5.04 4.87
C TYR A 46 8.33 5.52 5.58
N LYS A 47 8.43 6.82 5.86
CA LYS A 47 9.56 7.45 6.53
C LYS A 47 9.83 6.85 7.91
N ARG A 48 8.78 6.60 8.68
CA ARG A 48 8.87 5.98 10.01
C ARG A 48 9.38 4.55 9.92
N LEU A 49 8.78 3.71 9.06
CA LEU A 49 9.17 2.31 8.90
C LEU A 49 10.60 2.17 8.35
N LYS A 50 10.98 3.02 7.40
CA LYS A 50 12.36 3.09 6.90
C LYS A 50 13.37 3.41 8.01
N GLY A 51 13.00 4.27 8.96
CA GLY A 51 13.84 4.56 10.14
C GLY A 51 14.08 3.35 11.04
N GLU A 52 13.18 2.35 10.98
CA GLU A 52 13.29 1.05 11.67
C GLU A 52 13.84 -0.05 10.73
N GLU A 53 14.43 0.32 9.60
CA GLU A 53 14.96 -0.60 8.57
C GLU A 53 13.90 -1.51 7.94
N ILE A 54 12.61 -1.16 8.05
CA ILE A 54 11.49 -1.86 7.43
C ILE A 54 11.16 -1.17 6.10
N LEU A 55 11.52 -1.81 4.99
CA LEU A 55 11.30 -1.29 3.64
C LEU A 55 10.14 -2.02 2.96
N PRO A 56 9.39 -1.36 2.07
CA PRO A 56 8.36 -2.03 1.29
C PRO A 56 8.99 -3.03 0.33
N VAL A 57 8.37 -4.19 0.20
CA VAL A 57 8.76 -5.22 -0.78
C VAL A 57 8.25 -4.88 -2.18
N TRP A 58 7.24 -4.02 -2.25
CA TRP A 58 6.68 -3.53 -3.51
C TRP A 58 6.00 -2.18 -3.29
N SER A 59 6.25 -1.26 -4.21
CA SER A 59 5.65 0.07 -4.24
C SER A 59 5.03 0.28 -5.61
N VAL A 60 3.73 0.51 -5.67
CA VAL A 60 3.00 0.55 -6.94
C VAL A 60 1.87 1.59 -6.88
N ASN A 61 1.74 2.33 -7.97
CA ASN A 61 0.57 3.13 -8.26
C ASN A 61 -0.35 2.31 -9.18
N HIS A 62 -1.47 1.86 -8.64
CA HIS A 62 -2.50 1.10 -9.36
C HIS A 62 -3.40 1.98 -10.25
N GLY A 63 -3.16 3.28 -10.25
CA GLY A 63 -4.04 4.28 -10.85
C GLY A 63 -5.20 4.66 -9.95
N MET A 64 -5.87 3.71 -9.33
CA MET A 64 -6.92 3.98 -8.34
C MET A 64 -6.37 4.27 -6.95
N THR A 65 -5.23 3.68 -6.60
CA THR A 65 -4.53 3.84 -5.32
C THR A 65 -3.04 3.98 -5.53
N THR A 66 -2.37 4.64 -4.59
CA THR A 66 -0.92 4.60 -4.43
C THR A 66 -0.62 3.75 -3.21
N SER A 67 0.19 2.69 -3.37
CA SER A 67 0.28 1.59 -2.43
C SER A 67 1.72 1.19 -2.10
N LEU A 68 1.95 0.86 -0.84
CA LEU A 68 3.19 0.28 -0.31
C LEU A 68 2.88 -1.08 0.32
N TYR A 69 3.54 -2.11 -0.16
CA TYR A 69 3.40 -3.48 0.36
C TYR A 69 4.59 -3.83 1.24
N TYR A 70 4.29 -4.35 2.42
CA TYR A 70 5.27 -4.85 3.37
C TYR A 70 5.02 -6.32 3.64
N GLU A 71 6.05 -7.04 4.02
CA GLU A 71 5.95 -8.43 4.46
C GLU A 71 6.45 -8.57 5.90
N ASP A 72 5.72 -9.35 6.69
CA ASP A 72 6.19 -9.75 8.01
C ASP A 72 7.23 -10.89 7.89
N PRO A 73 7.91 -11.30 9.00
CA PRO A 73 8.87 -12.39 8.96
C PRO A 73 8.32 -13.75 8.50
N ASN A 74 7.00 -13.92 8.47
CA ASN A 74 6.33 -15.12 7.98
C ASN A 74 5.78 -14.98 6.54
N SER A 75 6.19 -13.90 5.84
CA SER A 75 5.72 -13.55 4.49
C SER A 75 4.22 -13.23 4.40
N VAL A 76 3.60 -12.85 5.51
CA VAL A 76 2.24 -12.28 5.48
C VAL A 76 2.33 -10.85 4.95
N ARG A 77 1.62 -10.59 3.85
CA ARG A 77 1.69 -9.29 3.19
C ARG A 77 0.63 -8.33 3.72
N VAL A 78 1.06 -7.10 3.95
CA VAL A 78 0.21 -5.97 4.33
C VAL A 78 0.39 -4.86 3.32
N GLU A 79 -0.72 -4.33 2.81
CA GLU A 79 -0.76 -3.15 1.95
C GLU A 79 -1.19 -1.94 2.77
N PHE A 80 -0.44 -0.84 2.64
CA PHE A 80 -0.89 0.49 3.04
C PHE A 80 -1.11 1.30 1.77
N GLN A 81 -2.31 1.85 1.63
CA GLN A 81 -2.72 2.54 0.41
C GLN A 81 -3.40 3.87 0.71
N VAL A 82 -3.44 4.73 -0.29
CA VAL A 82 -4.27 5.94 -0.33
C VAL A 82 -5.03 5.97 -1.65
N ASP A 83 -6.28 6.40 -1.61
CA ASP A 83 -7.08 6.61 -2.83
C ASP A 83 -6.49 7.77 -3.64
N ASN A 84 -6.37 7.60 -4.96
CA ASN A 84 -5.91 8.63 -5.89
C ASN A 84 -7.03 9.55 -6.40
N PHE A 85 -8.27 9.32 -5.95
CA PHE A 85 -9.46 10.07 -6.33
C PHE A 85 -10.14 10.65 -5.10
N GLU A 86 -10.70 11.85 -5.23
CA GLU A 86 -11.41 12.52 -4.13
C GLU A 86 -12.70 11.79 -3.74
N THR A 87 -13.36 11.14 -4.71
CA THR A 87 -14.64 10.49 -4.50
C THR A 87 -14.62 9.01 -4.88
N LYS A 88 -15.36 8.20 -4.14
CA LYS A 88 -15.58 6.78 -4.49
C LYS A 88 -16.29 6.60 -5.84
N LYS A 89 -17.02 7.63 -6.32
CA LYS A 89 -17.65 7.60 -7.64
C LYS A 89 -16.60 7.67 -8.75
N GLU A 90 -15.63 8.54 -8.64
CA GLU A 90 -14.51 8.66 -9.59
C GLU A 90 -13.64 7.41 -9.58
N LEU A 91 -13.30 6.90 -8.40
CA LEU A 91 -12.57 5.65 -8.22
C LEU A 91 -13.30 4.48 -8.91
N ASN A 92 -14.63 4.34 -8.69
CA ASN A 92 -15.41 3.31 -9.36
C ASN A 92 -15.47 3.51 -10.89
N ALA A 93 -15.55 4.74 -11.36
CA ALA A 93 -15.50 5.01 -12.80
C ALA A 93 -14.16 4.60 -13.41
N TYR A 94 -13.05 4.84 -12.71
CA TYR A 94 -11.73 4.41 -13.15
C TYR A 94 -11.62 2.88 -13.24
N ILE A 95 -12.05 2.13 -12.21
CA ILE A 95 -12.00 0.66 -12.17
C ILE A 95 -12.76 0.02 -13.34
N HIS A 96 -13.86 0.65 -13.76
CA HIS A 96 -14.68 0.17 -14.89
C HIS A 96 -14.27 0.79 -16.23
N GLY A 97 -13.21 1.61 -16.24
CA GLY A 97 -12.73 2.32 -17.43
C GLY A 97 -11.68 1.56 -18.23
N GLU A 98 -11.42 2.06 -19.44
CA GLU A 98 -10.42 1.47 -20.34
C GLU A 98 -9.00 1.53 -19.81
N ALA A 99 -8.66 2.56 -19.02
CA ALA A 99 -7.32 2.73 -18.45
C ALA A 99 -6.98 1.58 -17.50
N PHE A 100 -7.90 1.23 -16.60
CA PHE A 100 -7.75 0.09 -15.71
C PHE A 100 -7.74 -1.24 -16.47
N ALA A 101 -8.62 -1.41 -17.47
CA ALA A 101 -8.65 -2.63 -18.28
C ALA A 101 -7.34 -2.87 -19.05
N LYS A 102 -6.63 -1.80 -19.46
CA LYS A 102 -5.33 -1.89 -20.13
C LYS A 102 -4.17 -2.20 -19.18
N ASN A 103 -4.23 -1.69 -17.96
CA ASN A 103 -3.19 -1.90 -16.95
C ASN A 103 -3.81 -2.01 -15.54
N PRO A 104 -4.37 -3.18 -15.18
CA PRO A 104 -4.99 -3.38 -13.86
C PRO A 104 -3.98 -3.48 -12.71
N ILE A 105 -2.70 -3.70 -13.03
CA ILE A 105 -1.63 -3.80 -12.02
C ILE A 105 -1.08 -2.42 -11.65
N GLY A 106 -0.98 -1.51 -12.62
CA GLY A 106 -0.41 -0.20 -12.41
C GLY A 106 1.07 -0.10 -12.77
N VAL A 107 1.76 0.87 -12.18
CA VAL A 107 3.17 1.18 -12.44
C VAL A 107 3.94 1.25 -11.13
N ALA A 108 5.03 0.50 -11.03
CA ALA A 108 5.92 0.57 -9.88
C ALA A 108 6.55 1.96 -9.77
N PHE A 109 6.78 2.41 -8.55
CA PHE A 109 7.42 3.69 -8.27
C PHE A 109 8.51 3.56 -7.19
N ASP A 110 9.39 4.55 -7.16
CA ASP A 110 10.39 4.72 -6.11
C ASP A 110 9.82 5.61 -4.99
N PRO A 111 9.61 5.09 -3.76
CA PRO A 111 9.09 5.87 -2.65
C PRO A 111 9.94 7.08 -2.29
N GLU A 112 11.27 7.00 -2.51
CA GLU A 112 12.16 8.14 -2.26
C GLU A 112 11.92 9.27 -3.26
N LYS A 113 11.74 8.92 -4.54
CA LYS A 113 11.41 9.92 -5.56
C LYS A 113 10.04 10.55 -5.28
N LEU A 114 9.04 9.75 -4.92
CA LEU A 114 7.70 10.25 -4.60
C LEU A 114 7.75 11.19 -3.40
N MET A 115 8.46 10.80 -2.34
CA MET A 115 8.65 11.62 -1.14
C MET A 115 9.38 12.93 -1.46
N ALA A 116 10.47 12.87 -2.23
CA ALA A 116 11.22 14.08 -2.61
C ALA A 116 10.37 15.06 -3.42
N ARG A 117 9.54 14.56 -4.34
CA ARG A 117 8.60 15.38 -5.11
C ARG A 117 7.52 16.01 -4.22
N PHE A 118 6.98 15.24 -3.27
CA PHE A 118 6.01 15.73 -2.30
C PHE A 118 6.61 16.84 -1.43
N GLU A 119 7.81 16.64 -0.88
CA GLU A 119 8.53 17.63 -0.07
C GLU A 119 8.91 18.90 -0.88
N ASN A 120 9.09 18.76 -2.19
CA ASN A 120 9.33 19.88 -3.11
C ASN A 120 8.06 20.70 -3.44
N GLY A 121 6.88 20.20 -3.06
CA GLY A 121 5.60 20.90 -3.23
C GLY A 121 4.90 20.62 -4.57
N ASP A 122 5.22 19.52 -5.23
CA ASP A 122 4.48 19.08 -6.41
C ASP A 122 3.01 18.83 -6.04
N SER A 123 2.09 19.10 -6.95
CA SER A 123 0.65 18.95 -6.68
C SER A 123 0.25 17.47 -6.51
N LEU A 124 -0.78 17.21 -5.69
CA LEU A 124 -1.30 15.83 -5.52
C LEU A 124 -1.71 15.22 -6.86
N GLU A 125 -2.34 16.01 -7.72
CA GLU A 125 -2.74 15.58 -9.06
C GLU A 125 -1.55 15.05 -9.88
N GLU A 126 -0.39 15.70 -9.81
CA GLU A 126 0.83 15.26 -10.49
C GLU A 126 1.46 14.04 -9.83
N LEU A 127 1.46 14.00 -8.48
CA LEU A 127 2.09 12.92 -7.71
C LEU A 127 1.37 11.58 -7.88
N VAL A 128 0.04 11.58 -7.99
CA VAL A 128 -0.75 10.34 -8.12
C VAL A 128 -0.90 9.85 -9.56
N GLN A 129 -0.32 10.54 -10.55
CA GLN A 129 -0.32 10.07 -11.92
C GLN A 129 0.55 8.82 -12.09
N LEU A 130 0.09 7.89 -12.93
CA LEU A 130 0.87 6.68 -13.27
C LEU A 130 2.24 7.07 -13.83
N GLY A 131 3.29 6.51 -13.24
CA GLY A 131 4.66 6.76 -13.67
C GLY A 131 5.28 8.06 -13.15
N SER A 132 4.60 8.82 -12.32
CA SER A 132 5.09 10.11 -11.79
C SER A 132 6.41 10.00 -11.02
N ALA A 133 6.66 8.86 -10.37
CA ALA A 133 7.87 8.58 -9.59
C ALA A 133 8.57 7.27 -10.00
N SER A 134 8.45 6.87 -11.25
CA SER A 134 9.11 5.67 -11.81
C SER A 134 10.62 5.83 -11.90
#